data_b29a4d32311fb5c5659a749a6afb448d
#
_entry.id   b29a4d32311fb5c5659a749a6afb448d
#
_cell.length_a   1.000
_cell.length_b   1.000
_cell.length_c   1.000
_cell.angle_alpha   90.00
_cell.angle_beta   90.00
_cell.angle_gamma   90.00
#
_symmetry.space_group_name_H-M   'P 1'
#
loop_
_entity.id
_entity.type
_entity.pdbx_description
1 polymer ?
#
loop_
_entity_poly.entity_id
_entity_poly.type
_entity_poly.pdbx_seq_one_letter_code
_entity_poly.pdbx_strand_id
1 'polypeptide(L)' 'MGTTTFSGPVVSNNGFTSTSIAFDDLPTASDSTGRIIFVNDALKASETAGNGTGNLVFSDGSNWIRVDTGANAGK' A
#
# COMPACT_ATOMS: atom_id res chain seq x y z
N MET A 1 -3.25 18.43 2.97
CA MET A 1 -4.35 17.66 3.56
C MET A 1 -4.03 17.29 4.99
N GLY A 2 -4.97 17.46 5.89
CA GLY A 2 -4.76 17.14 7.28
C GLY A 2 -4.74 15.65 7.57
N THR A 3 -4.29 15.33 8.77
CA THR A 3 -4.24 13.95 9.26
C THR A 3 -5.16 13.85 10.47
N THR A 4 -5.95 12.79 10.52
CA THR A 4 -6.77 12.49 11.69
C THR A 4 -6.06 11.43 12.52
N THR A 5 -5.92 11.72 13.81
CA THR A 5 -5.23 10.82 14.74
C THR A 5 -6.24 10.25 15.74
N PHE A 6 -6.18 8.93 15.94
CA PHE A 6 -6.98 8.25 16.94
C PHE A 6 -6.06 7.86 18.11
N SER A 7 -6.54 8.06 19.33
CA SER A 7 -5.72 7.82 20.53
C SER A 7 -5.87 6.39 21.08
N GLY A 8 -6.63 5.55 20.41
CA GLY A 8 -6.81 4.16 20.81
C GLY A 8 -7.10 3.28 19.62
N PRO A 9 -7.32 1.98 19.84
CA PRO A 9 -7.63 1.06 18.75
C PRO A 9 -8.89 1.46 18.01
N VAL A 10 -8.86 1.26 16.68
CA VAL A 10 -10.03 1.46 15.84
C VAL A 10 -10.48 0.08 15.36
N VAL A 11 -11.74 -0.28 15.65
CA VAL A 11 -12.30 -1.58 15.29
C VAL A 11 -13.39 -1.39 14.24
N SER A 12 -13.26 -2.13 13.14
CA SER A 12 -14.30 -2.20 12.12
C SER A 12 -14.72 -3.64 11.94
N ASN A 13 -16.01 -3.93 12.09
CA ASN A 13 -16.51 -5.31 12.05
C ASN A 13 -16.43 -5.92 10.64
N ASN A 14 -16.34 -5.08 9.61
CA ASN A 14 -16.34 -5.54 8.22
C ASN A 14 -15.04 -5.22 7.49
N GLY A 15 -13.97 -4.89 8.22
CA GLY A 15 -12.70 -4.50 7.62
C GLY A 15 -12.67 -3.05 7.18
N PHE A 16 -11.62 -2.68 6.47
CA PHE A 16 -11.42 -1.32 5.99
C PHE A 16 -11.21 -1.34 4.50
N THR A 17 -11.73 -0.32 3.82
CA THR A 17 -11.42 -0.09 2.41
C THR A 17 -10.35 0.98 2.35
N SER A 18 -9.18 0.63 1.83
CA SER A 18 -8.10 1.60 1.67
C SER A 18 -8.23 2.33 0.34
N THR A 19 -7.47 3.41 0.19
CA THR A 19 -7.33 4.08 -1.09
C THR A 19 -6.81 3.09 -2.13
N SER A 20 -7.37 3.12 -3.33
CA SER A 20 -6.96 2.30 -4.46
C SER A 20 -6.36 3.20 -5.52
N ILE A 21 -5.08 3.02 -5.83
CA ILE A 21 -4.40 3.85 -6.84
C ILE A 21 -3.47 2.98 -7.70
N ALA A 22 -3.07 3.54 -8.84
CA ALA A 22 -2.08 2.89 -9.70
C ALA A 22 -0.68 3.06 -9.13
N PHE A 23 0.22 2.13 -9.43
CA PHE A 23 1.59 2.16 -8.92
C PHE A 23 2.29 3.47 -9.26
N ASP A 24 2.11 3.96 -10.50
CA ASP A 24 2.77 5.19 -10.94
C ASP A 24 2.25 6.44 -10.23
N ASP A 25 1.12 6.35 -9.55
CA ASP A 25 0.53 7.48 -8.83
C ASP A 25 0.83 7.45 -7.33
N LEU A 26 1.66 6.51 -6.87
CA LEU A 26 2.01 6.45 -5.46
C LEU A 26 2.73 7.71 -5.01
N PRO A 27 2.39 8.26 -3.83
CA PRO A 27 3.15 9.38 -3.28
C PRO A 27 4.56 8.95 -2.90
N THR A 28 5.41 9.91 -2.58
CA THR A 28 6.78 9.64 -2.17
C THR A 28 6.80 8.80 -0.88
N ALA A 29 7.52 7.68 -0.89
CA ALA A 29 7.56 6.79 0.27
C ALA A 29 8.11 7.48 1.51
N SER A 30 9.12 8.34 1.37
CA SER A 30 9.72 9.04 2.52
C SER A 30 8.75 10.00 3.21
N ASP A 31 7.72 10.46 2.52
CA ASP A 31 6.70 11.33 3.09
C ASP A 31 5.48 10.55 3.60
N SER A 32 5.54 9.23 3.54
CA SER A 32 4.37 8.39 3.77
C SER A 32 4.66 7.22 4.71
N THR A 33 5.71 7.31 5.53
CA THR A 33 6.11 6.21 6.41
C THR A 33 4.93 5.66 7.21
N GLY A 34 4.72 4.37 7.13
CA GLY A 34 3.64 3.69 7.84
C GLY A 34 2.29 3.74 7.14
N ARG A 35 2.19 4.42 6.00
CA ARG A 35 0.93 4.45 5.24
C ARG A 35 0.73 3.15 4.49
N ILE A 36 -0.51 2.66 4.47
CA ILE A 36 -0.90 1.45 3.76
C ILE A 36 -1.86 1.85 2.65
N ILE A 37 -1.62 1.37 1.43
CA ILE A 37 -2.43 1.69 0.25
C ILE A 37 -2.63 0.41 -0.55
N PHE A 38 -3.81 0.26 -1.17
CA PHE A 38 -4.04 -0.79 -2.16
C PHE A 38 -3.61 -0.26 -3.53
N VAL A 39 -2.62 -0.91 -4.15
CA VAL A 39 -2.14 -0.52 -5.48
C VAL A 39 -2.76 -1.49 -6.48
N ASN A 40 -3.63 -0.96 -7.33
CA ASN A 40 -4.54 -1.79 -8.13
C ASN A 40 -3.88 -2.53 -9.29
N ASP A 41 -2.64 -2.18 -9.66
CA ASP A 41 -1.87 -2.89 -10.68
C ASP A 41 -0.56 -3.46 -10.14
N ALA A 42 -0.39 -3.52 -8.82
CA ALA A 42 0.82 -4.08 -8.23
C ALA A 42 0.86 -5.60 -8.36
N LEU A 43 2.08 -6.12 -8.42
CA LEU A 43 2.32 -7.55 -8.55
C LEU A 43 2.17 -8.26 -7.21
N LYS A 44 1.51 -9.41 -7.24
CA LYS A 44 1.56 -10.40 -6.16
C LYS A 44 2.66 -11.41 -6.46
N ALA A 45 2.98 -12.24 -5.46
CA ALA A 45 3.88 -13.37 -5.68
C ALA A 45 3.39 -14.20 -6.87
N SER A 46 4.30 -14.63 -7.71
CA SER A 46 4.04 -15.43 -8.91
C SER A 46 3.47 -14.65 -10.09
N GLU A 47 3.14 -13.39 -9.95
CA GLU A 47 2.67 -12.60 -11.08
C GLU A 47 3.86 -12.08 -11.90
N THR A 48 3.61 -11.90 -13.20
CA THR A 48 4.62 -11.44 -14.15
C THR A 48 4.54 -9.91 -14.29
N ALA A 49 5.67 -9.25 -14.43
CA ALA A 49 5.72 -7.81 -14.64
C ALA A 49 4.77 -7.38 -15.76
N GLY A 50 3.99 -6.34 -15.51
CA GLY A 50 2.97 -5.83 -16.41
C GLY A 50 1.61 -6.48 -16.25
N ASN A 51 1.50 -7.55 -15.46
CA ASN A 51 0.25 -8.30 -15.30
C ASN A 51 -0.22 -8.33 -13.84
N GLY A 52 0.16 -7.33 -13.05
CA GLY A 52 -0.27 -7.26 -11.66
C GLY A 52 -1.77 -7.05 -11.52
N THR A 53 -2.36 -7.69 -10.52
CA THR A 53 -3.80 -7.63 -10.26
C THR A 53 -4.15 -6.88 -8.99
N GLY A 54 -3.14 -6.29 -8.35
CA GLY A 54 -3.32 -5.50 -7.14
C GLY A 54 -2.74 -6.14 -5.90
N ASN A 55 -2.17 -5.32 -5.05
CA ASN A 55 -1.58 -5.77 -3.79
C ASN A 55 -1.62 -4.64 -2.78
N LEU A 56 -1.65 -4.99 -1.51
CA LEU A 56 -1.43 -4.00 -0.46
C LEU A 56 0.06 -3.70 -0.37
N VAL A 57 0.38 -2.43 -0.18
CA VAL A 57 1.75 -1.99 0.04
C VAL A 57 1.79 -1.04 1.23
N PHE A 58 2.95 -0.95 1.87
CA PHE A 58 3.16 0.05 2.92
C PHE A 58 4.49 0.74 2.68
N SER A 59 4.61 1.97 3.19
CA SER A 59 5.87 2.68 3.13
C SER A 59 6.67 2.40 4.39
N ASP A 60 7.93 1.99 4.23
CA ASP A 60 8.87 1.82 5.34
C ASP A 60 9.72 3.07 5.59
N GLY A 61 9.41 4.16 4.87
CA GLY A 61 10.16 5.41 4.96
C GLY A 61 11.17 5.59 3.85
N SER A 62 11.46 4.55 3.08
CA SER A 62 12.39 4.60 1.95
C SER A 62 11.77 4.04 0.68
N ASN A 63 10.99 2.98 0.81
CA ASN A 63 10.39 2.28 -0.32
C ASN A 63 8.96 1.90 -0.01
N TRP A 64 8.18 1.66 -1.07
CA TRP A 64 6.90 1.00 -0.95
C TRP A 64 7.14 -0.50 -0.98
N ILE A 65 6.71 -1.18 0.08
CA ILE A 65 6.97 -2.59 0.31
C ILE A 65 5.68 -3.38 0.14
N ARG A 66 5.73 -4.45 -0.62
CA ARG A 66 4.57 -5.32 -0.80
C ARG A 66 4.38 -6.19 0.45
N VAL A 67 3.12 -6.35 0.85
CA VAL A 67 2.78 -7.02 2.11
C VAL A 67 2.98 -8.53 2.01
N ASP A 68 2.80 -9.10 0.82
CA ASP A 68 2.83 -10.57 0.66
C ASP A 68 4.23 -11.17 0.77
N THR A 69 5.28 -10.48 0.31
CA THR A 69 6.64 -11.04 0.32
C THR A 69 7.64 -10.18 1.08
N GLY A 70 7.34 -8.92 1.34
CA GLY A 70 8.29 -8.00 1.95
C GLY A 70 9.30 -7.42 0.97
N ALA A 71 9.16 -7.70 -0.31
CA ALA A 71 10.02 -7.11 -1.34
C ALA A 71 9.49 -5.73 -1.74
N ASN A 72 10.30 -4.99 -2.51
CA ASN A 72 9.84 -3.72 -3.06
C ASN A 72 8.63 -3.94 -3.97
N ALA A 73 7.65 -3.06 -3.87
CA ALA A 73 6.47 -3.12 -4.71
C ALA A 73 6.84 -2.84 -6.17
N GLY A 74 6.05 -3.38 -7.08
CA GLY A 74 6.22 -3.16 -8.50
C GLY A 74 4.94 -3.50 -9.24
N LYS A 75 4.94 -3.24 -10.54
CA LYS A 75 3.79 -3.54 -11.38
C LYS A 75 4.18 -4.38 -12.58
#